data_0abf26fbd95d65375031cc890ea41ff2
#
_entry.id   0abf26fbd95d65375031cc890ea41ff2
#
_cell.length_a   1.000
_cell.length_b   1.000
_cell.length_c   1.000
_cell.angle_alpha   90.00
_cell.angle_beta   90.00
_cell.angle_gamma   90.00
#
_symmetry.space_group_name_H-M   'P 1'
#
loop_
_entity.id
_entity.type
_entity.pdbx_description
1 polymer ?
#
loop_
_entity_poly.entity_id
_entity_poly.type
_entity_poly.pdbx_seq_one_letter_code
_entity_poly.pdbx_strand_id
1 'polypeptide(L)'
;MADESNTTGVVSPSTRAWLVGLLALLSVICYWVMVSIALNPKLTLVYDVKGARYGGPLVWPSRLLHLAGISAEARMQIFLWLIIVLNAMWLVAIYLVRKDRRKSISIIIAGAFAVFCLLFVFGPMFQSRDVFSYIFFGRSMTVYHANPFLLIPHARPHDIIYPLVGWKFNASVYGPVFNYPSYLITKIAGNDITLNILGFKLLAFISYAACLPIVYWLAKRVSPGRENMALVIAGWSPIMVMHLLGGGHNDALMVALLLGGYLLYRKGWLLSGIAVVMVASMVKIVAVLAVAPMLVMYVRDKQGAPLKRLWKATVVVVGVPVLLYLPFLKSLKIFKTTEHMSTLYSSASIPRLVSYQYQKILRGSGMTAIKAQSVANTRVHLLFLAIFAVVTIILLLSVKDYRSMALAASGIFLVWFVTSSYVLPWYLVMGLMLTAFTGWNFTTGAMLGASVIFSFYRIPEPPGHAVGGPNVWMSVPLILISLVWLVFEGAKRLTAWRAARAGVTAAEALDVALPGD
;
A
#
# COMPACT_ATOMS: atom_id res chain seq x y z
N MET A 1 31.47 11.75 -41.12
CA MET A 1 30.22 11.05 -41.47
C MET A 1 30.40 9.61 -41.04
N ALA A 2 30.06 9.28 -39.80
CA ALA A 2 30.08 7.93 -39.27
C ALA A 2 28.61 7.53 -39.05
N ASP A 3 28.30 6.41 -39.62
CA ASP A 3 27.00 5.74 -39.76
C ASP A 3 26.40 5.39 -38.38
N GLU A 4 25.34 6.11 -37.97
CA GLU A 4 24.52 5.80 -36.80
C GLU A 4 23.34 4.90 -37.17
N SER A 5 23.58 3.80 -37.86
CA SER A 5 22.55 2.82 -38.19
C SER A 5 22.79 1.45 -37.54
N ASN A 6 22.79 1.40 -36.20
CA ASN A 6 22.68 0.10 -35.53
C ASN A 6 21.88 0.20 -34.23
N THR A 7 20.55 0.44 -34.31
CA THR A 7 19.61 0.24 -33.20
C THR A 7 18.61 -0.83 -33.58
N THR A 8 19.08 -2.07 -33.53
CA THR A 8 18.25 -3.26 -33.60
C THR A 8 17.28 -3.28 -32.40
N GLY A 9 15.99 -3.30 -32.68
CA GLY A 9 14.97 -3.72 -31.70
C GLY A 9 14.20 -2.61 -30.97
N VAL A 10 14.25 -1.35 -31.34
CA VAL A 10 13.49 -0.28 -30.65
C VAL A 10 12.15 -0.01 -31.34
N VAL A 11 11.06 -0.35 -30.67
CA VAL A 11 9.69 0.03 -31.05
C VAL A 11 9.64 1.53 -31.32
N SER A 12 9.10 1.94 -32.48
CA SER A 12 9.05 3.36 -32.88
C SER A 12 8.30 4.20 -31.84
N PRO A 13 8.59 5.51 -31.70
CA PRO A 13 7.87 6.36 -30.77
C PRO A 13 6.35 6.35 -30.95
N SER A 14 5.86 6.40 -32.20
CA SER A 14 4.43 6.34 -32.53
C SER A 14 3.81 5.00 -32.13
N THR A 15 4.45 3.90 -32.50
CA THR A 15 4.01 2.54 -32.12
C THR A 15 3.94 2.38 -30.60
N ARG A 16 4.91 2.94 -29.86
CA ARG A 16 4.90 2.88 -28.39
C ARG A 16 3.72 3.63 -27.78
N ALA A 17 3.38 4.83 -28.28
CA ALA A 17 2.21 5.58 -27.82
C ALA A 17 0.91 4.81 -28.09
N TRP A 18 0.80 4.23 -29.28
CA TRP A 18 -0.34 3.39 -29.65
C TRP A 18 -0.47 2.16 -28.74
N LEU A 19 0.63 1.45 -28.46
CA LEU A 19 0.63 0.31 -27.55
C LEU A 19 0.22 0.69 -26.13
N VAL A 20 0.72 1.81 -25.60
CA VAL A 20 0.31 2.31 -24.28
C VAL A 20 -1.18 2.68 -24.25
N GLY A 21 -1.68 3.30 -25.33
CA GLY A 21 -3.10 3.60 -25.50
C GLY A 21 -3.97 2.33 -25.55
N LEU A 22 -3.51 1.31 -26.28
CA LEU A 22 -4.19 0.00 -26.33
C LEU A 22 -4.22 -0.68 -24.96
N LEU A 23 -3.09 -0.71 -24.24
CA LEU A 23 -3.04 -1.26 -22.87
C LEU A 23 -3.97 -0.50 -21.92
N ALA A 24 -4.04 0.84 -22.06
CA ALA A 24 -4.98 1.67 -21.31
C ALA A 24 -6.43 1.24 -21.55
N LEU A 25 -6.82 1.14 -22.84
CA LEU A 25 -8.18 0.75 -23.23
C LEU A 25 -8.54 -0.66 -22.73
N LEU A 26 -7.64 -1.63 -22.94
CA LEU A 26 -7.84 -3.00 -22.47
C LEU A 26 -7.93 -3.08 -20.94
N SER A 27 -7.13 -2.29 -20.22
CA SER A 27 -7.22 -2.20 -18.76
C SER A 27 -8.55 -1.60 -18.29
N VAL A 28 -9.05 -0.56 -18.98
CA VAL A 28 -10.40 -0.01 -18.72
C VAL A 28 -11.46 -1.08 -18.90
N ILE A 29 -11.43 -1.83 -19.99
CA ILE A 29 -12.38 -2.92 -20.26
C ILE A 29 -12.31 -3.99 -19.16
N CYS A 30 -11.10 -4.42 -18.79
CA CYS A 30 -10.92 -5.42 -17.73
C CYS A 30 -11.48 -4.93 -16.39
N TYR A 31 -11.19 -3.70 -15.97
CA TYR A 31 -11.75 -3.14 -14.74
C TYR A 31 -13.27 -2.98 -14.82
N TRP A 32 -13.81 -2.57 -15.98
CA TRP A 32 -15.24 -2.44 -16.16
C TRP A 32 -15.97 -3.79 -16.05
N VAL A 33 -15.43 -4.84 -16.70
CA VAL A 33 -15.94 -6.21 -16.54
C VAL A 33 -15.83 -6.66 -15.09
N MET A 34 -14.71 -6.41 -14.42
CA MET A 34 -14.48 -6.75 -13.01
C MET A 34 -15.51 -6.09 -12.08
N VAL A 35 -15.74 -4.79 -12.23
CA VAL A 35 -16.76 -4.03 -11.46
C VAL A 35 -18.16 -4.57 -11.75
N SER A 36 -18.46 -4.86 -13.01
CA SER A 36 -19.77 -5.40 -13.43
C SER A 36 -20.04 -6.80 -12.85
N ILE A 37 -19.02 -7.68 -12.80
CA ILE A 37 -19.12 -8.99 -12.14
C ILE A 37 -19.30 -8.80 -10.62
N ALA A 38 -18.57 -7.87 -10.02
CA ALA A 38 -18.62 -7.59 -8.60
C ALA A 38 -19.99 -7.05 -8.14
N LEU A 39 -20.82 -6.51 -9.04
CA LEU A 39 -22.19 -6.11 -8.74
C LEU A 39 -23.15 -7.30 -8.51
N ASN A 40 -22.69 -8.54 -8.71
CA ASN A 40 -23.51 -9.70 -8.47
C ASN A 40 -23.44 -10.11 -6.98
N PRO A 41 -24.58 -10.08 -6.24
CA PRO A 41 -24.62 -10.33 -4.80
C PRO A 41 -24.19 -11.75 -4.38
N LYS A 42 -24.14 -12.70 -5.33
CA LYS A 42 -23.68 -14.08 -5.06
C LYS A 42 -22.14 -14.21 -4.97
N LEU A 43 -21.38 -13.12 -5.27
CA LEU A 43 -19.94 -13.12 -5.12
C LEU A 43 -19.55 -12.64 -3.72
N THR A 44 -18.74 -13.45 -3.03
CA THR A 44 -18.24 -13.14 -1.67
C THR A 44 -17.32 -11.92 -1.61
N LEU A 45 -16.90 -11.39 -2.77
CA LEU A 45 -16.02 -10.23 -2.90
C LEU A 45 -16.73 -8.89 -2.73
N VAL A 46 -18.05 -8.89 -2.77
CA VAL A 46 -18.88 -7.69 -2.64
C VAL A 46 -19.79 -7.85 -1.44
N TYR A 47 -19.87 -6.80 -0.65
CA TYR A 47 -20.79 -6.75 0.48
C TYR A 47 -22.11 -6.19 0.00
N ASP A 48 -23.16 -7.00 0.06
CA ASP A 48 -24.52 -6.57 -0.25
C ASP A 48 -24.95 -5.51 0.76
N VAL A 49 -25.14 -4.31 0.25
CA VAL A 49 -25.69 -3.19 1.01
C VAL A 49 -27.13 -3.04 0.59
N LYS A 50 -28.06 -3.52 1.42
CA LYS A 50 -29.50 -3.34 1.19
C LYS A 50 -29.80 -1.86 0.95
N GLY A 51 -30.42 -1.56 -0.19
CA GLY A 51 -30.77 -0.20 -0.59
C GLY A 51 -29.69 0.58 -1.35
N ALA A 52 -28.48 0.07 -1.50
CA ALA A 52 -27.48 0.69 -2.40
C ALA A 52 -27.92 0.49 -3.87
N ARG A 53 -28.03 1.58 -4.62
CA ARG A 53 -28.44 1.54 -6.02
C ARG A 53 -27.21 1.57 -6.91
N TYR A 54 -26.84 0.42 -7.45
CA TYR A 54 -25.83 0.30 -8.51
C TYR A 54 -26.54 -0.04 -9.82
N GLY A 55 -26.20 0.64 -10.90
CA GLY A 55 -26.87 0.41 -12.17
C GLY A 55 -26.23 1.16 -13.33
N GLY A 56 -27.03 1.40 -14.37
CA GLY A 56 -26.61 2.13 -15.56
C GLY A 56 -25.44 1.45 -16.29
N PRO A 57 -24.48 2.23 -16.83
CA PRO A 57 -23.37 1.70 -17.62
C PRO A 57 -22.48 0.69 -16.90
N LEU A 58 -22.41 0.71 -15.56
CA LEU A 58 -21.56 -0.20 -14.78
C LEU A 58 -21.94 -1.67 -14.96
N VAL A 59 -23.21 -1.97 -15.20
CA VAL A 59 -23.70 -3.35 -15.37
C VAL A 59 -23.72 -3.83 -16.83
N TRP A 60 -23.41 -2.97 -17.81
CA TRP A 60 -23.46 -3.35 -19.21
C TRP A 60 -22.58 -4.55 -19.57
N PRO A 61 -21.30 -4.66 -19.14
CA PRO A 61 -20.48 -5.82 -19.46
C PRO A 61 -21.12 -7.14 -19.02
N SER A 62 -21.68 -7.21 -17.80
CA SER A 62 -22.29 -8.45 -17.33
C SER A 62 -23.59 -8.79 -18.07
N ARG A 63 -24.34 -7.79 -18.55
CA ARG A 63 -25.52 -7.98 -19.40
C ARG A 63 -25.12 -8.43 -20.80
N LEU A 64 -24.17 -7.72 -21.44
CA LEU A 64 -23.71 -8.00 -22.80
C LEU A 64 -23.06 -9.38 -22.93
N LEU A 65 -22.28 -9.77 -21.92
CA LEU A 65 -21.57 -11.06 -21.87
C LEU A 65 -22.40 -12.17 -21.18
N HIS A 66 -23.68 -11.92 -20.87
CA HIS A 66 -24.59 -12.86 -20.21
C HIS A 66 -24.01 -13.50 -18.92
N LEU A 67 -23.20 -12.73 -18.17
CA LEU A 67 -22.50 -13.24 -16.99
C LEU A 67 -23.43 -13.55 -15.79
N ALA A 68 -24.69 -13.10 -15.84
CA ALA A 68 -25.66 -13.39 -14.78
C ALA A 68 -26.03 -14.89 -14.71
N GLY A 69 -25.99 -15.60 -15.84
CA GLY A 69 -26.36 -17.02 -15.95
C GLY A 69 -25.21 -18.01 -15.66
N ILE A 70 -23.96 -17.54 -15.53
CA ILE A 70 -22.82 -18.41 -15.27
C ILE A 70 -22.68 -18.78 -13.78
N SER A 71 -22.03 -19.93 -13.49
CA SER A 71 -21.82 -20.37 -12.11
C SER A 71 -20.92 -19.41 -11.31
N ALA A 72 -20.97 -19.52 -9.99
CA ALA A 72 -20.10 -18.71 -9.12
C ALA A 72 -18.62 -19.02 -9.38
N GLU A 73 -18.26 -20.28 -9.62
CA GLU A 73 -16.91 -20.72 -9.96
C GLU A 73 -16.44 -20.08 -11.27
N ALA A 74 -17.27 -20.11 -12.34
CA ALA A 74 -16.90 -19.52 -13.62
C ALA A 74 -16.68 -18.00 -13.49
N ARG A 75 -17.50 -17.29 -12.71
CA ARG A 75 -17.29 -15.86 -12.42
C ARG A 75 -15.99 -15.61 -11.67
N MET A 76 -15.65 -16.48 -10.71
CA MET A 76 -14.38 -16.41 -9.98
C MET A 76 -13.19 -16.66 -10.89
N GLN A 77 -13.26 -17.63 -11.82
CA GLN A 77 -12.22 -17.87 -12.82
C GLN A 77 -12.03 -16.66 -13.74
N ILE A 78 -13.11 -16.05 -14.23
CA ILE A 78 -13.03 -14.83 -15.02
C ILE A 78 -12.33 -13.73 -14.22
N PHE A 79 -12.70 -13.54 -12.95
CA PHE A 79 -12.10 -12.55 -12.07
C PHE A 79 -10.59 -12.79 -11.88
N LEU A 80 -10.19 -14.03 -11.67
CA LEU A 80 -8.79 -14.44 -11.56
C LEU A 80 -8.01 -14.10 -12.82
N TRP A 81 -8.54 -14.46 -14.01
CA TRP A 81 -7.90 -14.14 -15.29
C TRP A 81 -7.80 -12.64 -15.52
N LEU A 82 -8.81 -11.85 -15.15
CA LEU A 82 -8.75 -10.39 -15.22
C LEU A 82 -7.60 -9.82 -14.38
N ILE A 83 -7.37 -10.34 -13.17
CA ILE A 83 -6.24 -9.93 -12.33
C ILE A 83 -4.90 -10.29 -12.99
N ILE A 84 -4.77 -11.49 -13.55
CA ILE A 84 -3.55 -11.94 -14.25
C ILE A 84 -3.27 -10.98 -15.42
N VAL A 85 -4.25 -10.75 -16.27
CA VAL A 85 -4.14 -9.89 -17.45
C VAL A 85 -3.81 -8.44 -17.06
N LEU A 86 -4.49 -7.89 -16.03
CA LEU A 86 -4.22 -6.53 -15.55
C LEU A 86 -2.80 -6.38 -15.02
N ASN A 87 -2.29 -7.35 -14.24
CA ASN A 87 -0.90 -7.30 -13.76
C ASN A 87 0.10 -7.43 -14.93
N ALA A 88 -0.15 -8.32 -15.90
CA ALA A 88 0.69 -8.44 -17.09
C ALA A 88 0.72 -7.13 -17.90
N MET A 89 -0.44 -6.53 -18.17
CA MET A 89 -0.54 -5.26 -18.87
C MET A 89 0.16 -4.12 -18.12
N TRP A 90 0.03 -4.08 -16.80
CA TRP A 90 0.73 -3.10 -15.95
C TRP A 90 2.25 -3.23 -16.06
N LEU A 91 2.81 -4.45 -15.96
CA LEU A 91 4.24 -4.70 -16.08
C LEU A 91 4.76 -4.38 -17.49
N VAL A 92 4.00 -4.74 -18.54
CA VAL A 92 4.34 -4.37 -19.94
C VAL A 92 4.30 -2.86 -20.12
N ALA A 93 3.31 -2.16 -19.57
CA ALA A 93 3.24 -0.70 -19.63
C ALA A 93 4.45 -0.05 -18.95
N ILE A 94 4.86 -0.53 -17.75
CA ILE A 94 6.08 -0.06 -17.08
C ILE A 94 7.30 -0.22 -17.99
N TYR A 95 7.46 -1.39 -18.62
CA TYR A 95 8.56 -1.68 -19.53
C TYR A 95 8.57 -0.74 -20.72
N LEU A 96 7.43 -0.54 -21.38
CA LEU A 96 7.31 0.31 -22.57
C LEU A 96 7.66 1.79 -22.28
N VAL A 97 7.25 2.29 -21.11
CA VAL A 97 7.42 3.71 -20.77
C VAL A 97 8.67 4.02 -19.95
N ARG A 98 9.49 3.02 -19.59
CA ARG A 98 10.62 3.17 -18.65
C ARG A 98 11.66 4.24 -19.02
N LYS A 99 11.80 4.54 -20.30
CA LYS A 99 12.71 5.57 -20.83
C LYS A 99 11.96 6.64 -21.68
N ASP A 100 10.63 6.65 -21.67
CA ASP A 100 9.82 7.56 -22.46
C ASP A 100 9.52 8.86 -21.69
N ARG A 101 9.83 10.01 -22.29
CA ARG A 101 9.69 11.34 -21.67
C ARG A 101 8.53 12.16 -22.27
N ARG A 102 7.75 11.60 -23.18
CA ARG A 102 6.73 12.35 -23.91
C ARG A 102 5.54 12.68 -23.03
N LYS A 103 5.11 13.94 -23.07
CA LYS A 103 3.91 14.42 -22.36
C LYS A 103 2.62 13.72 -22.82
N SER A 104 2.53 13.36 -24.12
CA SER A 104 1.38 12.61 -24.64
C SER A 104 1.17 11.28 -23.91
N ILE A 105 2.26 10.58 -23.58
CA ILE A 105 2.20 9.35 -22.77
C ILE A 105 1.69 9.67 -21.36
N SER A 106 2.19 10.75 -20.72
CA SER A 106 1.68 11.16 -19.39
C SER A 106 0.17 11.43 -19.41
N ILE A 107 -0.34 12.04 -20.49
CA ILE A 107 -1.77 12.33 -20.66
C ILE A 107 -2.58 11.04 -20.81
N ILE A 108 -2.11 10.08 -21.62
CA ILE A 108 -2.75 8.76 -21.76
C ILE A 108 -2.82 8.05 -20.41
N ILE A 109 -1.69 8.05 -19.67
CA ILE A 109 -1.62 7.40 -18.34
C ILE A 109 -2.60 8.06 -17.37
N ALA A 110 -2.64 9.39 -17.31
CA ALA A 110 -3.53 10.13 -16.42
C ALA A 110 -5.01 9.98 -16.82
N GLY A 111 -5.31 9.98 -18.12
CA GLY A 111 -6.67 9.76 -18.61
C GLY A 111 -7.20 8.36 -18.26
N ALA A 112 -6.40 7.31 -18.50
CA ALA A 112 -6.77 5.95 -18.12
C ALA A 112 -6.96 5.82 -16.61
N PHE A 113 -6.05 6.39 -15.81
CA PHE A 113 -6.17 6.44 -14.35
C PHE A 113 -7.49 7.09 -13.90
N ALA A 114 -7.87 8.22 -14.51
CA ALA A 114 -9.14 8.88 -14.19
C ALA A 114 -10.35 7.96 -14.45
N VAL A 115 -10.34 7.23 -15.57
CA VAL A 115 -11.40 6.27 -15.90
C VAL A 115 -11.42 5.10 -14.91
N PHE A 116 -10.25 4.53 -14.54
CA PHE A 116 -10.17 3.49 -13.51
C PHE A 116 -10.79 3.98 -12.19
N CYS A 117 -10.45 5.21 -11.78
CA CYS A 117 -10.99 5.81 -10.57
C CYS A 117 -12.52 5.93 -10.61
N LEU A 118 -13.08 6.43 -11.70
CA LEU A 118 -14.52 6.60 -11.86
C LEU A 118 -15.26 5.25 -11.78
N LEU A 119 -14.74 4.20 -12.42
CA LEU A 119 -15.32 2.86 -12.37
C LEU A 119 -15.45 2.34 -10.93
N PHE A 120 -14.40 2.52 -10.11
CA PHE A 120 -14.39 2.03 -8.75
C PHE A 120 -15.08 2.96 -7.75
N VAL A 121 -15.05 4.28 -7.94
CA VAL A 121 -15.74 5.24 -7.06
C VAL A 121 -17.26 5.01 -7.13
N PHE A 122 -17.80 4.85 -8.33
CA PHE A 122 -19.22 4.58 -8.52
C PHE A 122 -19.58 3.08 -8.49
N GLY A 123 -18.59 2.20 -8.40
CA GLY A 123 -18.78 0.76 -8.27
C GLY A 123 -19.12 0.34 -6.82
N PRO A 124 -19.40 -0.95 -6.60
CA PRO A 124 -19.70 -1.50 -5.28
C PRO A 124 -18.51 -1.47 -4.35
N MET A 125 -18.75 -1.74 -3.05
CA MET A 125 -17.68 -1.99 -2.10
C MET A 125 -16.96 -3.30 -2.44
N PHE A 126 -15.62 -3.24 -2.48
CA PHE A 126 -14.79 -4.29 -3.05
C PHE A 126 -13.83 -4.86 -2.01
N GLN A 127 -13.87 -6.17 -1.78
CA GLN A 127 -12.94 -6.96 -0.98
C GLN A 127 -12.73 -6.57 0.51
N SER A 128 -13.30 -5.48 1.00
CA SER A 128 -13.10 -5.03 2.39
C SER A 128 -14.39 -4.50 3.01
N ARG A 129 -14.52 -4.67 4.34
CA ARG A 129 -15.56 -4.07 5.17
C ARG A 129 -15.09 -2.85 5.95
N ASP A 130 -13.87 -2.38 5.73
CA ASP A 130 -13.28 -1.34 6.55
C ASP A 130 -14.05 -0.01 6.47
N VAL A 131 -14.61 0.33 5.29
CA VAL A 131 -15.45 1.53 5.13
C VAL A 131 -16.63 1.54 6.11
N PHE A 132 -17.25 0.38 6.38
CA PHE A 132 -18.36 0.31 7.33
C PHE A 132 -17.90 0.62 8.76
N SER A 133 -16.68 0.23 9.11
CA SER A 133 -16.06 0.64 10.38
C SER A 133 -15.78 2.14 10.39
N TYR A 134 -15.31 2.72 9.27
CA TYR A 134 -15.08 4.16 9.15
C TYR A 134 -16.37 4.96 9.32
N ILE A 135 -17.47 4.50 8.71
CA ILE A 135 -18.79 5.09 8.90
C ILE A 135 -19.20 5.03 10.38
N PHE A 136 -19.02 3.88 11.05
CA PHE A 136 -19.33 3.76 12.46
C PHE A 136 -18.48 4.73 13.32
N PHE A 137 -17.19 4.89 13.06
CA PHE A 137 -16.34 5.80 13.81
C PHE A 137 -16.74 7.27 13.60
N GLY A 138 -17.16 7.65 12.38
CA GLY A 138 -17.76 8.95 12.13
C GLY A 138 -19.07 9.13 12.90
N ARG A 139 -19.98 8.15 12.85
CA ARG A 139 -21.24 8.12 13.59
C ARG A 139 -21.08 8.11 15.10
N SER A 140 -19.97 7.56 15.60
CA SER A 140 -19.62 7.66 17.03
C SER A 140 -19.58 9.11 17.48
N MET A 141 -19.09 10.01 16.64
CA MET A 141 -18.98 11.44 16.94
C MET A 141 -20.27 12.21 16.58
N THR A 142 -20.90 11.89 15.44
CA THR A 142 -22.05 12.67 14.92
C THR A 142 -23.40 12.27 15.56
N VAL A 143 -23.60 10.99 15.86
CA VAL A 143 -24.86 10.44 16.36
C VAL A 143 -24.80 10.22 17.88
N TYR A 144 -23.67 9.65 18.35
CA TYR A 144 -23.54 9.26 19.76
C TYR A 144 -22.76 10.28 20.60
N HIS A 145 -22.22 11.34 20.00
CA HIS A 145 -21.39 12.36 20.66
C HIS A 145 -20.30 11.74 21.54
N ALA A 146 -19.76 10.61 21.09
CA ALA A 146 -18.81 9.79 21.82
C ALA A 146 -17.42 9.81 21.16
N ASN A 147 -16.40 9.50 21.96
CA ASN A 147 -15.03 9.37 21.49
C ASN A 147 -14.88 8.09 20.63
N PRO A 148 -14.49 8.18 19.33
CA PRO A 148 -14.36 7.05 18.43
C PRO A 148 -13.26 6.06 18.84
N PHE A 149 -12.32 6.47 19.68
CA PHE A 149 -11.27 5.61 20.24
C PHE A 149 -11.74 4.77 21.44
N LEU A 150 -12.95 5.02 21.96
CA LEU A 150 -13.51 4.33 23.13
C LEU A 150 -14.80 3.58 22.80
N LEU A 151 -15.63 4.10 21.88
CA LEU A 151 -16.89 3.49 21.53
C LEU A 151 -16.68 2.36 20.52
N ILE A 152 -17.01 1.12 20.92
CA ILE A 152 -17.01 -0.05 20.02
C ILE A 152 -18.37 -0.24 19.36
N PRO A 153 -18.45 -0.78 18.11
CA PRO A 153 -19.71 -1.02 17.42
C PRO A 153 -20.65 -1.93 18.22
N HIS A 154 -20.14 -2.94 18.89
CA HIS A 154 -20.93 -3.89 19.69
C HIS A 154 -21.74 -3.21 20.81
N ALA A 155 -21.32 -2.05 21.30
CA ALA A 155 -22.09 -1.26 22.27
C ALA A 155 -23.30 -0.53 21.65
N ARG A 156 -23.48 -0.59 20.34
CA ARG A 156 -24.58 0.03 19.58
C ARG A 156 -25.15 -0.93 18.53
N PRO A 157 -25.74 -2.09 18.92
CA PRO A 157 -26.17 -3.14 18.00
C PRO A 157 -27.35 -2.72 17.11
N HIS A 158 -28.09 -1.66 17.48
CA HIS A 158 -29.19 -1.09 16.70
C HIS A 158 -28.75 0.02 15.73
N ASP A 159 -27.45 0.34 15.64
CA ASP A 159 -26.98 1.29 14.63
C ASP A 159 -27.17 0.71 13.21
N ILE A 160 -27.62 1.56 12.28
CA ILE A 160 -27.93 1.17 10.90
C ILE A 160 -26.76 0.49 10.18
N ILE A 161 -25.52 0.84 10.55
CA ILE A 161 -24.32 0.29 9.93
C ILE A 161 -23.81 -1.00 10.61
N TYR A 162 -24.29 -1.30 11.84
CA TYR A 162 -23.80 -2.42 12.66
C TYR A 162 -23.78 -3.79 11.95
N PRO A 163 -24.83 -4.16 11.15
CA PRO A 163 -24.83 -5.44 10.43
C PRO A 163 -23.66 -5.57 9.43
N LEU A 164 -23.19 -4.45 8.88
CA LEU A 164 -22.15 -4.41 7.86
C LEU A 164 -20.74 -4.30 8.45
N VAL A 165 -20.59 -3.83 9.69
CA VAL A 165 -19.28 -3.65 10.34
C VAL A 165 -18.59 -5.00 10.56
N GLY A 166 -17.33 -5.09 10.10
CA GLY A 166 -16.49 -6.28 10.29
C GLY A 166 -15.86 -6.34 11.69
N TRP A 167 -15.40 -5.20 12.20
CA TRP A 167 -14.65 -5.07 13.46
C TRP A 167 -15.56 -4.65 14.63
N LYS A 168 -16.51 -5.51 14.99
CA LYS A 168 -17.57 -5.17 15.98
C LYS A 168 -17.06 -4.90 17.38
N PHE A 169 -15.94 -5.46 17.77
CA PHE A 169 -15.37 -5.35 19.12
C PHE A 169 -14.19 -4.39 19.21
N ASN A 170 -13.89 -3.66 18.15
CA ASN A 170 -12.77 -2.74 18.10
C ASN A 170 -13.27 -1.30 17.96
N ALA A 171 -12.75 -0.40 18.80
CA ALA A 171 -12.85 1.03 18.61
C ALA A 171 -11.90 1.46 17.47
N SER A 172 -11.91 2.75 17.10
CA SER A 172 -11.06 3.24 16.03
C SER A 172 -9.58 2.99 16.32
N VAL A 173 -8.90 2.31 15.39
CA VAL A 173 -7.44 2.13 15.35
C VAL A 173 -6.75 3.20 14.51
N TYR A 174 -7.53 4.03 13.85
CA TYR A 174 -7.05 5.11 12.98
C TYR A 174 -6.89 6.39 13.77
N GLY A 175 -5.86 7.17 13.45
CA GLY A 175 -5.57 8.40 14.17
C GLY A 175 -6.58 9.55 13.93
N PRO A 176 -6.42 10.65 14.66
CA PRO A 176 -7.33 11.80 14.59
C PRO A 176 -7.51 12.38 13.18
N VAL A 177 -6.44 12.42 12.38
CA VAL A 177 -6.44 12.97 11.02
C VAL A 177 -7.39 12.22 10.09
N PHE A 178 -7.70 10.95 10.38
CA PHE A 178 -8.73 10.23 9.64
C PHE A 178 -10.12 10.32 10.30
N ASN A 179 -10.19 10.39 11.61
CA ASN A 179 -11.48 10.49 12.29
C ASN A 179 -12.21 11.82 12.00
N TYR A 180 -11.50 12.92 11.76
CA TYR A 180 -12.14 14.19 11.36
C TYR A 180 -12.84 14.14 10.00
N PRO A 181 -12.23 13.67 8.89
CA PRO A 181 -12.97 13.41 7.65
C PRO A 181 -14.14 12.44 7.84
N SER A 182 -13.97 11.40 8.67
CA SER A 182 -15.05 10.45 8.98
C SER A 182 -16.24 11.14 9.65
N TYR A 183 -15.98 12.06 10.59
CA TYR A 183 -17.01 12.93 11.18
C TYR A 183 -17.71 13.76 10.12
N LEU A 184 -16.96 14.44 9.26
CA LEU A 184 -17.53 15.34 8.25
C LEU A 184 -18.40 14.58 7.24
N ILE A 185 -17.91 13.46 6.72
CA ILE A 185 -18.64 12.59 5.78
C ILE A 185 -19.95 12.12 6.41
N THR A 186 -19.90 11.58 7.62
CA THR A 186 -21.10 11.06 8.29
C THR A 186 -22.07 12.16 8.72
N LYS A 187 -21.58 13.37 9.00
CA LYS A 187 -22.42 14.54 9.28
C LYS A 187 -23.21 14.98 8.05
N ILE A 188 -22.58 14.95 6.87
CA ILE A 188 -23.21 15.33 5.59
C ILE A 188 -24.17 14.22 5.12
N ALA A 189 -23.73 12.95 5.13
CA ALA A 189 -24.48 11.83 4.61
C ALA A 189 -25.59 11.34 5.56
N GLY A 190 -25.52 11.67 6.85
CA GLY A 190 -26.51 11.23 7.85
C GLY A 190 -26.67 9.73 7.88
N ASN A 191 -27.92 9.27 7.69
CA ASN A 191 -28.29 7.86 7.68
C ASN A 191 -28.24 7.21 6.28
N ASP A 192 -27.91 7.95 5.23
CA ASP A 192 -27.79 7.36 3.90
C ASP A 192 -26.46 6.59 3.77
N ILE A 193 -26.56 5.25 3.71
CA ILE A 193 -25.40 4.35 3.63
C ILE A 193 -24.65 4.56 2.30
N THR A 194 -25.38 4.78 1.21
CA THR A 194 -24.78 4.98 -0.14
C THR A 194 -23.97 6.26 -0.19
N LEU A 195 -24.50 7.36 0.32
CA LEU A 195 -23.78 8.64 0.41
C LEU A 195 -22.56 8.55 1.34
N ASN A 196 -22.67 7.83 2.45
CA ASN A 196 -21.51 7.56 3.31
C ASN A 196 -20.40 6.80 2.55
N ILE A 197 -20.74 5.70 1.87
CA ILE A 197 -19.78 4.93 1.06
C ILE A 197 -19.14 5.83 0.00
N LEU A 198 -19.96 6.58 -0.75
CA LEU A 198 -19.49 7.50 -1.78
C LEU A 198 -18.54 8.56 -1.20
N GLY A 199 -18.86 9.12 -0.04
CA GLY A 199 -18.00 10.10 0.65
C GLY A 199 -16.59 9.56 0.95
N PHE A 200 -16.48 8.33 1.48
CA PHE A 200 -15.18 7.70 1.73
C PHE A 200 -14.45 7.34 0.44
N LYS A 201 -15.15 6.87 -0.60
CA LYS A 201 -14.55 6.61 -1.91
C LYS A 201 -14.06 7.88 -2.60
N LEU A 202 -14.79 8.99 -2.47
CA LEU A 202 -14.35 10.30 -2.97
C LEU A 202 -13.12 10.80 -2.20
N LEU A 203 -13.08 10.63 -0.87
CA LEU A 203 -11.89 10.95 -0.08
C LEU A 203 -10.67 10.14 -0.57
N ALA A 204 -10.84 8.83 -0.79
CA ALA A 204 -9.79 7.97 -1.32
C ALA A 204 -9.37 8.39 -2.74
N PHE A 205 -10.33 8.73 -3.61
CA PHE A 205 -10.06 9.19 -4.97
C PHE A 205 -9.27 10.50 -4.99
N ILE A 206 -9.73 11.52 -4.28
CA ILE A 206 -9.05 12.84 -4.22
C ILE A 206 -7.63 12.66 -3.71
N SER A 207 -7.47 11.87 -2.65
CA SER A 207 -6.16 11.58 -2.05
C SER A 207 -5.24 10.84 -3.01
N TYR A 208 -5.74 9.80 -3.68
CA TYR A 208 -4.95 9.02 -4.63
C TYR A 208 -4.60 9.83 -5.89
N ALA A 209 -5.53 10.62 -6.40
CA ALA A 209 -5.29 11.51 -7.53
C ALA A 209 -4.20 12.56 -7.21
N ALA A 210 -4.17 13.08 -5.98
CA ALA A 210 -3.13 14.00 -5.52
C ALA A 210 -1.73 13.37 -5.50
N CYS A 211 -1.62 12.04 -5.37
CA CYS A 211 -0.32 11.35 -5.41
C CYS A 211 0.38 11.46 -6.77
N LEU A 212 -0.38 11.43 -7.89
CA LEU A 212 0.21 11.35 -9.23
C LEU A 212 1.08 12.57 -9.59
N PRO A 213 0.59 13.82 -9.47
CA PRO A 213 1.41 15.00 -9.75
C PRO A 213 2.62 15.09 -8.82
N ILE A 214 2.49 14.65 -7.55
CA ILE A 214 3.62 14.63 -6.60
C ILE A 214 4.67 13.61 -7.06
N VAL A 215 4.26 12.39 -7.39
CA VAL A 215 5.15 11.33 -7.89
C VAL A 215 5.84 11.75 -9.19
N TYR A 216 5.09 12.35 -10.14
CA TYR A 216 5.64 12.89 -11.38
C TYR A 216 6.74 13.94 -11.11
N TRP A 217 6.44 14.91 -10.25
CA TRP A 217 7.39 15.97 -9.93
C TRP A 217 8.62 15.42 -9.19
N LEU A 218 8.44 14.49 -8.26
CA LEU A 218 9.54 13.84 -7.54
C LEU A 218 10.38 13.01 -8.51
N ALA A 219 9.78 12.22 -9.40
CA ALA A 219 10.48 11.45 -10.43
C ALA A 219 11.34 12.35 -11.32
N LYS A 220 10.79 13.49 -11.78
CA LYS A 220 11.55 14.47 -12.57
C LYS A 220 12.80 14.99 -11.87
N ARG A 221 12.84 14.99 -10.54
CA ARG A 221 13.95 15.52 -9.74
C ARG A 221 14.89 14.45 -9.21
N VAL A 222 14.42 13.23 -9.02
CA VAL A 222 15.15 12.12 -8.37
C VAL A 222 15.64 11.10 -9.40
N SER A 223 14.86 10.85 -10.43
CA SER A 223 15.17 9.91 -11.52
C SER A 223 14.72 10.48 -12.88
N PRO A 224 15.39 11.54 -13.39
CA PRO A 224 14.98 12.23 -14.62
C PRO A 224 14.84 11.29 -15.80
N GLY A 225 13.74 11.43 -16.55
CA GLY A 225 13.41 10.58 -17.70
C GLY A 225 12.66 9.29 -17.35
N ARG A 226 12.29 9.10 -16.08
CA ARG A 226 11.49 7.98 -15.59
C ARG A 226 10.09 8.41 -15.12
N GLU A 227 9.65 9.63 -15.48
CA GLU A 227 8.40 10.24 -15.00
C GLU A 227 7.18 9.41 -15.41
N ASN A 228 7.13 8.94 -16.66
CA ASN A 228 6.04 8.11 -17.16
C ASN A 228 6.03 6.72 -16.51
N MET A 229 7.21 6.14 -16.24
CA MET A 229 7.32 4.91 -15.49
C MET A 229 6.75 5.08 -14.07
N ALA A 230 7.11 6.18 -13.41
CA ALA A 230 6.61 6.50 -12.07
C ALA A 230 5.08 6.65 -12.04
N LEU A 231 4.51 7.31 -13.05
CA LEU A 231 3.05 7.44 -13.19
C LEU A 231 2.35 6.09 -13.41
N VAL A 232 2.91 5.20 -14.24
CA VAL A 232 2.33 3.86 -14.46
C VAL A 232 2.42 3.02 -13.19
N ILE A 233 3.56 3.04 -12.48
CA ILE A 233 3.71 2.33 -11.20
C ILE A 233 2.68 2.84 -10.18
N ALA A 234 2.54 4.15 -10.05
CA ALA A 234 1.65 4.76 -9.07
C ALA A 234 0.16 4.72 -9.47
N GLY A 235 -0.18 4.92 -10.74
CA GLY A 235 -1.56 5.13 -11.19
C GLY A 235 -2.24 3.89 -11.76
N TRP A 236 -1.48 2.92 -12.33
CA TRP A 236 -2.06 1.75 -13.00
C TRP A 236 -1.92 0.46 -12.21
N SER A 237 -1.29 0.49 -11.04
CA SER A 237 -1.13 -0.69 -10.18
C SER A 237 -2.47 -1.32 -9.84
N PRO A 238 -2.73 -2.59 -10.22
CA PRO A 238 -4.01 -3.24 -9.96
C PRO A 238 -4.35 -3.28 -8.47
N ILE A 239 -3.35 -3.56 -7.63
CA ILE A 239 -3.53 -3.61 -6.18
C ILE A 239 -3.97 -2.25 -5.61
N MET A 240 -3.43 -1.14 -6.12
CA MET A 240 -3.81 0.19 -5.65
C MET A 240 -5.21 0.57 -6.13
N VAL A 241 -5.52 0.37 -7.42
CA VAL A 241 -6.82 0.71 -7.99
C VAL A 241 -7.94 -0.08 -7.30
N MET A 242 -7.78 -1.40 -7.15
CA MET A 242 -8.78 -2.26 -6.53
C MET A 242 -8.97 -1.96 -5.04
N HIS A 243 -7.89 -1.81 -4.28
CA HIS A 243 -8.00 -1.66 -2.84
C HIS A 243 -8.21 -0.23 -2.38
N LEU A 244 -7.44 0.77 -2.89
CA LEU A 244 -7.62 2.14 -2.44
C LEU A 244 -9.00 2.69 -2.84
N LEU A 245 -9.42 2.46 -4.09
CA LEU A 245 -10.68 3.00 -4.61
C LEU A 245 -11.84 2.03 -4.40
N GLY A 246 -11.67 0.76 -4.81
CA GLY A 246 -12.71 -0.26 -4.64
C GLY A 246 -13.05 -0.50 -3.17
N GLY A 247 -12.04 -0.59 -2.30
CA GLY A 247 -12.19 -0.73 -0.87
C GLY A 247 -12.40 0.58 -0.10
N GLY A 248 -12.24 1.74 -0.75
CA GLY A 248 -12.35 3.05 -0.08
C GLY A 248 -11.36 3.23 1.08
N HIS A 249 -10.13 2.67 0.97
CA HIS A 249 -9.18 2.63 2.07
C HIS A 249 -8.56 3.98 2.38
N ASN A 250 -8.46 4.30 3.66
CA ASN A 250 -7.82 5.51 4.19
C ASN A 250 -6.31 5.57 3.94
N ASP A 251 -5.72 4.47 3.51
CA ASP A 251 -4.32 4.40 3.07
C ASP A 251 -4.03 5.38 1.92
N ALA A 252 -5.02 5.71 1.09
CA ALA A 252 -4.89 6.75 0.07
C ALA A 252 -4.57 8.12 0.68
N LEU A 253 -5.30 8.54 1.73
CA LEU A 253 -5.04 9.80 2.44
C LEU A 253 -3.67 9.78 3.12
N MET A 254 -3.35 8.68 3.79
CA MET A 254 -2.06 8.51 4.43
C MET A 254 -0.90 8.66 3.44
N VAL A 255 -0.96 8.01 2.28
CA VAL A 255 0.11 8.05 1.27
C VAL A 255 0.19 9.41 0.59
N ALA A 256 -0.92 10.09 0.34
CA ALA A 256 -0.91 11.46 -0.19
C ALA A 256 -0.16 12.42 0.76
N LEU A 257 -0.43 12.35 2.06
CA LEU A 257 0.27 13.12 3.07
C LEU A 257 1.75 12.71 3.16
N LEU A 258 2.05 11.42 3.14
CA LEU A 258 3.42 10.91 3.15
C LEU A 258 4.23 11.47 1.96
N LEU A 259 3.71 11.36 0.74
CA LEU A 259 4.34 11.92 -0.46
C LEU A 259 4.43 13.45 -0.39
N GLY A 260 3.41 14.13 0.13
CA GLY A 260 3.43 15.57 0.39
C GLY A 260 4.57 15.99 1.32
N GLY A 261 4.80 15.22 2.39
CA GLY A 261 5.92 15.42 3.29
C GLY A 261 7.28 15.23 2.60
N TYR A 262 7.43 14.18 1.78
CA TYR A 262 8.63 13.95 0.97
C TYR A 262 8.84 15.07 -0.06
N LEU A 263 7.77 15.59 -0.67
CA LEU A 263 7.83 16.74 -1.58
C LEU A 263 8.34 18.00 -0.87
N LEU A 264 7.79 18.32 0.30
CA LEU A 264 8.22 19.47 1.10
C LEU A 264 9.68 19.34 1.53
N TYR A 265 10.08 18.16 1.99
CA TYR A 265 11.46 17.86 2.34
C TYR A 265 12.41 18.08 1.15
N ARG A 266 12.02 17.62 -0.06
CA ARG A 266 12.81 17.81 -1.29
C ARG A 266 12.91 19.29 -1.71
N LYS A 267 11.91 20.12 -1.36
CA LYS A 267 11.92 21.58 -1.57
C LYS A 267 12.76 22.34 -0.55
N GLY A 268 13.37 21.67 0.42
CA GLY A 268 14.18 22.29 1.48
C GLY A 268 13.41 22.60 2.76
N TRP A 269 12.11 22.38 2.81
CA TRP A 269 11.27 22.60 4.01
C TRP A 269 11.33 21.36 4.90
N LEU A 270 12.53 21.11 5.48
CA LEU A 270 12.86 19.83 6.08
C LEU A 270 11.96 19.47 7.27
N LEU A 271 11.78 20.36 8.23
CA LEU A 271 10.93 20.13 9.41
C LEU A 271 9.45 20.05 9.04
N SER A 272 8.99 20.90 8.10
CA SER A 272 7.61 20.84 7.61
C SER A 272 7.35 19.50 6.89
N GLY A 273 8.34 18.99 6.13
CA GLY A 273 8.27 17.66 5.52
C GLY A 273 8.10 16.57 6.57
N ILE A 274 8.91 16.58 7.63
CA ILE A 274 8.79 15.63 8.75
C ILE A 274 7.43 15.80 9.44
N ALA A 275 6.97 17.02 9.69
CA ALA A 275 5.67 17.29 10.31
C ALA A 275 4.51 16.70 9.49
N VAL A 276 4.51 16.85 8.16
CA VAL A 276 3.45 16.32 7.30
C VAL A 276 3.48 14.79 7.26
N VAL A 277 4.67 14.14 7.31
CA VAL A 277 4.73 12.67 7.46
C VAL A 277 4.24 12.24 8.85
N MET A 278 4.48 13.02 9.90
CA MET A 278 3.86 12.78 11.21
C MET A 278 2.33 12.94 11.17
N VAL A 279 1.79 13.89 10.42
CA VAL A 279 0.34 13.98 10.15
C VAL A 279 -0.16 12.74 9.39
N ALA A 280 0.59 12.22 8.43
CA ALA A 280 0.26 10.94 7.76
C ALA A 280 0.19 9.78 8.76
N SER A 281 1.10 9.74 9.75
CA SER A 281 1.06 8.72 10.80
C SER A 281 -0.13 8.86 11.75
N MET A 282 -0.77 10.03 11.78
CA MET A 282 -2.03 10.28 12.48
C MET A 282 -3.28 9.95 11.63
N VAL A 283 -3.11 9.49 10.41
CA VAL A 283 -4.11 8.69 9.67
C VAL A 283 -3.97 7.23 10.09
N LYS A 284 -2.74 6.70 9.99
CA LYS A 284 -2.40 5.31 10.32
C LYS A 284 -0.95 5.23 10.78
N ILE A 285 -0.75 4.73 12.00
CA ILE A 285 0.53 4.80 12.72
C ILE A 285 1.74 4.29 11.92
N VAL A 286 1.55 3.31 11.05
CA VAL A 286 2.62 2.70 10.26
C VAL A 286 3.40 3.71 9.40
N ALA A 287 2.80 4.83 9.00
CA ALA A 287 3.50 5.86 8.23
C ALA A 287 4.69 6.48 8.98
N VAL A 288 4.76 6.36 10.31
CA VAL A 288 5.90 6.81 11.13
C VAL A 288 7.21 6.17 10.69
N LEU A 289 7.19 4.97 10.12
CA LEU A 289 8.37 4.29 9.60
C LEU A 289 9.12 5.10 8.54
N ALA A 290 8.40 5.93 7.78
CA ALA A 290 8.99 6.82 6.77
C ALA A 290 9.71 8.03 7.38
N VAL A 291 9.46 8.35 8.65
CA VAL A 291 10.12 9.47 9.35
C VAL A 291 11.58 9.14 9.67
N ALA A 292 11.89 7.89 10.00
CA ALA A 292 13.23 7.50 10.43
C ALA A 292 14.35 7.83 9.41
N PRO A 293 14.21 7.51 8.10
CA PRO A 293 15.21 7.93 7.10
C PRO A 293 15.30 9.45 6.94
N MET A 294 14.18 10.18 7.07
CA MET A 294 14.17 11.64 7.02
C MET A 294 14.94 12.25 8.19
N LEU A 295 14.78 11.69 9.40
CA LEU A 295 15.52 12.11 10.59
C LEU A 295 17.02 11.87 10.43
N VAL A 296 17.42 10.70 9.93
CA VAL A 296 18.83 10.39 9.67
C VAL A 296 19.44 11.42 8.72
N MET A 297 18.76 11.71 7.61
CA MET A 297 19.24 12.71 6.65
C MET A 297 19.23 14.12 7.25
N TYR A 298 18.19 14.49 8.01
CA TYR A 298 18.08 15.79 8.65
C TYR A 298 19.18 16.04 9.67
N VAL A 299 19.50 15.06 10.53
CA VAL A 299 20.53 15.21 11.58
C VAL A 299 21.94 15.20 10.98
N ARG A 300 22.19 14.42 9.92
CA ARG A 300 23.48 14.34 9.23
C ARG A 300 23.83 15.54 8.35
N ASP A 301 22.88 16.41 8.06
CA ASP A 301 23.14 17.63 7.29
C ASP A 301 24.14 18.51 8.05
N LYS A 302 25.19 18.97 7.33
CA LYS A 302 26.33 19.72 7.90
C LYS A 302 25.97 21.14 8.38
N GLN A 303 24.76 21.64 8.10
CA GLN A 303 24.32 22.98 8.51
C GLN A 303 23.79 22.98 9.96
N GLY A 304 24.60 23.40 10.93
CA GLY A 304 24.22 23.60 12.33
C GLY A 304 24.53 22.41 13.26
N ALA A 305 24.42 22.67 14.57
CA ALA A 305 24.75 21.69 15.62
C ALA A 305 23.78 20.48 15.59
N PRO A 306 24.27 19.23 15.52
CA PRO A 306 23.41 18.04 15.45
C PRO A 306 22.41 17.93 16.60
N LEU A 307 22.79 18.32 17.82
CA LEU A 307 21.93 18.28 19.01
C LEU A 307 20.74 19.26 18.89
N LYS A 308 20.97 20.48 18.37
CA LYS A 308 19.91 21.45 18.13
C LYS A 308 18.93 20.97 17.05
N ARG A 309 19.41 20.26 16.02
CA ARG A 309 18.59 19.65 14.99
C ARG A 309 17.75 18.49 15.55
N LEU A 310 18.39 17.62 16.33
CA LEU A 310 17.69 16.52 16.99
C LEU A 310 16.57 17.05 17.88
N TRP A 311 16.83 18.08 18.69
CA TRP A 311 15.82 18.73 19.52
C TRP A 311 14.63 19.25 18.70
N LYS A 312 14.90 20.03 17.63
CA LYS A 312 13.85 20.54 16.75
C LYS A 312 13.01 19.42 16.12
N ALA A 313 13.65 18.36 15.66
CA ALA A 313 12.98 17.20 15.09
C ALA A 313 12.13 16.47 16.14
N THR A 314 12.65 16.30 17.37
CA THR A 314 11.91 15.70 18.49
C THR A 314 10.66 16.50 18.84
N VAL A 315 10.76 17.85 18.89
CA VAL A 315 9.59 18.71 19.10
C VAL A 315 8.52 18.49 18.05
N VAL A 316 8.89 18.32 16.77
CA VAL A 316 7.94 18.04 15.68
C VAL A 316 7.35 16.63 15.82
N VAL A 317 8.20 15.63 16.01
CA VAL A 317 7.78 14.20 16.06
C VAL A 317 6.86 13.93 17.26
N VAL A 318 7.09 14.57 18.38
CA VAL A 318 6.26 14.44 19.59
C VAL A 318 5.10 15.42 19.59
N GLY A 319 5.35 16.67 19.19
CA GLY A 319 4.36 17.75 19.25
C GLY A 319 3.18 17.54 18.32
N VAL A 320 3.41 17.04 17.08
CA VAL A 320 2.31 16.80 16.13
C VAL A 320 1.31 15.76 16.67
N PRO A 321 1.70 14.56 17.12
CA PRO A 321 0.77 13.60 17.74
C PRO A 321 0.06 14.19 18.97
N VAL A 322 0.79 14.83 19.88
CA VAL A 322 0.21 15.41 21.09
C VAL A 322 -0.90 16.41 20.74
N LEU A 323 -0.61 17.36 19.85
CA LEU A 323 -1.60 18.37 19.43
C LEU A 323 -2.84 17.75 18.79
N LEU A 324 -2.65 16.74 17.93
CA LEU A 324 -3.76 16.13 17.19
C LEU A 324 -4.61 15.19 18.07
N TYR A 325 -4.01 14.51 19.05
CA TYR A 325 -4.76 13.67 19.99
C TYR A 325 -5.37 14.44 21.15
N LEU A 326 -4.93 15.67 21.43
CA LEU A 326 -5.37 16.45 22.60
C LEU A 326 -6.90 16.50 22.78
N PRO A 327 -7.74 16.69 21.72
CA PRO A 327 -9.19 16.71 21.89
C PRO A 327 -9.78 15.37 22.32
N PHE A 328 -9.06 14.26 22.14
CA PHE A 328 -9.50 12.89 22.42
C PHE A 328 -8.89 12.31 23.70
N LEU A 329 -7.91 12.98 24.33
CA LEU A 329 -7.15 12.54 25.50
C LEU A 329 -7.94 12.63 26.82
N LYS A 330 -9.17 12.15 26.85
CA LYS A 330 -9.92 12.00 28.12
C LYS A 330 -9.48 10.78 28.94
N SER A 331 -8.77 9.82 28.32
CA SER A 331 -8.26 8.61 28.96
C SER A 331 -7.19 7.94 28.10
N LEU A 332 -6.14 7.38 28.72
CA LEU A 332 -5.12 6.57 28.02
C LEU A 332 -5.67 5.25 27.46
N LYS A 333 -6.90 4.88 27.83
CA LYS A 333 -7.60 3.71 27.24
C LYS A 333 -7.77 3.81 25.72
N ILE A 334 -7.65 5.01 25.14
CA ILE A 334 -7.68 5.21 23.68
C ILE A 334 -6.62 4.39 22.92
N PHE A 335 -5.54 3.97 23.56
CA PHE A 335 -4.47 3.19 22.92
C PHE A 335 -4.65 1.67 23.03
N LYS A 336 -5.61 1.16 23.83
CA LYS A 336 -5.84 -0.28 24.02
C LYS A 336 -6.18 -1.05 22.75
N THR A 337 -6.94 -0.44 21.84
CA THR A 337 -7.33 -1.09 20.59
C THR A 337 -6.10 -1.34 19.69
N THR A 338 -5.13 -0.42 19.69
CA THR A 338 -3.88 -0.58 18.94
C THR A 338 -3.04 -1.74 19.48
N GLU A 339 -3.02 -1.94 20.79
CA GLU A 339 -2.35 -3.07 21.44
C GLU A 339 -2.96 -4.42 20.98
N HIS A 340 -4.29 -4.51 20.96
CA HIS A 340 -4.97 -5.74 20.49
C HIS A 340 -4.63 -6.07 19.02
N MET A 341 -4.52 -5.08 18.15
CA MET A 341 -4.19 -5.30 16.73
C MET A 341 -2.81 -5.94 16.53
N SER A 342 -1.86 -5.72 17.45
CA SER A 342 -0.51 -6.32 17.38
C SER A 342 -0.50 -7.84 17.55
N THR A 343 -1.56 -8.43 18.10
CA THR A 343 -1.70 -9.88 18.34
C THR A 343 -2.32 -10.64 17.16
N LEU A 344 -2.78 -9.93 16.12
CA LEU A 344 -3.44 -10.54 14.98
C LEU A 344 -2.46 -11.21 14.02
N TYR A 345 -2.94 -12.27 13.36
CA TYR A 345 -2.23 -12.98 12.31
C TYR A 345 -3.08 -13.02 11.03
N SER A 346 -2.48 -12.69 9.88
CA SER A 346 -3.10 -12.94 8.58
C SER A 346 -2.59 -14.26 7.99
N SER A 347 -3.44 -14.97 7.25
CA SER A 347 -3.07 -16.24 6.60
C SER A 347 -1.92 -16.06 5.59
N ALA A 348 -1.79 -14.89 4.98
CA ALA A 348 -0.75 -14.59 3.98
C ALA A 348 0.58 -14.13 4.58
N SER A 349 0.71 -13.98 5.90
CA SER A 349 1.95 -13.50 6.53
C SER A 349 2.99 -14.62 6.68
N ILE A 350 4.26 -14.25 6.47
CA ILE A 350 5.39 -15.18 6.68
C ILE A 350 5.49 -15.61 8.16
N PRO A 351 5.37 -14.71 9.16
CA PRO A 351 5.33 -15.12 10.57
C PRO A 351 4.24 -16.14 10.88
N ARG A 352 3.06 -16.08 10.21
CA ARG A 352 2.00 -17.08 10.38
C ARG A 352 2.45 -18.45 9.89
N LEU A 353 3.07 -18.51 8.70
CA LEU A 353 3.60 -19.77 8.15
C LEU A 353 4.63 -20.41 9.09
N VAL A 354 5.62 -19.62 9.54
CA VAL A 354 6.68 -20.09 10.44
C VAL A 354 6.10 -20.52 11.80
N SER A 355 5.20 -19.72 12.38
CA SER A 355 4.55 -20.05 13.64
C SER A 355 3.75 -21.35 13.54
N TYR A 356 3.03 -21.56 12.44
CA TYR A 356 2.24 -22.78 12.21
C TYR A 356 3.12 -24.04 12.14
N GLN A 357 4.25 -23.99 11.43
CA GLN A 357 5.20 -25.11 11.36
C GLN A 357 5.86 -25.36 12.72
N TYR A 358 6.24 -24.31 13.43
CA TYR A 358 6.84 -24.42 14.77
C TYR A 358 5.84 -24.99 15.79
N GLN A 359 4.55 -24.64 15.73
CA GLN A 359 3.50 -25.26 16.52
C GLN A 359 3.41 -26.78 16.30
N LYS A 360 3.53 -27.26 15.04
CA LYS A 360 3.52 -28.69 14.73
C LYS A 360 4.68 -29.43 15.43
N ILE A 361 5.89 -28.83 15.38
CA ILE A 361 7.08 -29.41 16.04
C ILE A 361 6.86 -29.49 17.56
N LEU A 362 6.37 -28.40 18.18
CA LEU A 362 6.12 -28.37 19.62
C LEU A 362 5.04 -29.37 20.08
N ARG A 363 4.00 -29.57 19.25
CA ARG A 363 2.98 -30.61 19.53
C ARG A 363 3.56 -32.01 19.40
N GLY A 364 4.42 -32.25 18.42
CA GLY A 364 5.12 -33.54 18.26
C GLY A 364 6.03 -33.87 19.45
N SER A 365 6.53 -32.87 20.20
CA SER A 365 7.28 -33.04 21.44
C SER A 365 6.39 -33.16 22.71
N GLY A 366 5.08 -33.37 22.55
CA GLY A 366 4.15 -33.59 23.68
C GLY A 366 3.53 -32.32 24.27
N MET A 367 3.76 -31.14 23.69
CA MET A 367 3.16 -29.90 24.20
C MET A 367 1.68 -29.79 23.82
N THR A 368 0.84 -29.32 24.73
CA THR A 368 -0.59 -29.07 24.47
C THR A 368 -0.77 -28.01 23.37
N ALA A 369 -1.85 -28.08 22.60
CA ALA A 369 -2.12 -27.21 21.46
C ALA A 369 -2.09 -25.72 21.82
N ILE A 370 -2.70 -25.34 22.94
CA ILE A 370 -2.76 -23.95 23.43
C ILE A 370 -1.36 -23.45 23.80
N LYS A 371 -0.59 -24.24 24.57
CA LYS A 371 0.77 -23.89 24.97
C LYS A 371 1.71 -23.80 23.77
N ALA A 372 1.64 -24.78 22.85
CA ALA A 372 2.42 -24.78 21.62
C ALA A 372 2.13 -23.52 20.75
N GLN A 373 0.87 -23.12 20.62
CA GLN A 373 0.48 -21.91 19.89
C GLN A 373 1.03 -20.65 20.56
N SER A 374 0.88 -20.51 21.87
CA SER A 374 1.38 -19.35 22.62
C SER A 374 2.90 -19.21 22.49
N VAL A 375 3.64 -20.31 22.76
CA VAL A 375 5.10 -20.32 22.66
C VAL A 375 5.59 -20.02 21.24
N ALA A 376 4.97 -20.65 20.22
CA ALA A 376 5.36 -20.42 18.84
C ALA A 376 5.11 -18.98 18.41
N ASN A 377 3.93 -18.42 18.73
CA ASN A 377 3.61 -17.04 18.37
C ASN A 377 4.57 -16.05 19.01
N THR A 378 4.87 -16.21 20.31
CA THR A 378 5.80 -15.31 21.03
C THR A 378 7.21 -15.39 20.45
N ARG A 379 7.76 -16.59 20.26
CA ARG A 379 9.14 -16.76 19.75
C ARG A 379 9.28 -16.28 18.33
N VAL A 380 8.31 -16.59 17.47
CA VAL A 380 8.32 -16.14 16.07
C VAL A 380 8.16 -14.62 15.99
N HIS A 381 7.29 -14.01 16.81
CA HIS A 381 7.18 -12.56 16.88
C HIS A 381 8.50 -11.88 17.25
N LEU A 382 9.19 -12.37 18.30
CA LEU A 382 10.50 -11.84 18.71
C LEU A 382 11.56 -12.00 17.62
N LEU A 383 11.61 -13.16 16.95
CA LEU A 383 12.52 -13.40 15.84
C LEU A 383 12.32 -12.38 14.71
N PHE A 384 11.07 -12.21 14.26
CA PHE A 384 10.76 -11.29 13.16
C PHE A 384 10.92 -9.82 13.55
N LEU A 385 10.69 -9.47 14.82
CA LEU A 385 11.00 -8.14 15.35
C LEU A 385 12.51 -7.86 15.31
N ALA A 386 13.34 -8.84 15.69
CA ALA A 386 14.80 -8.72 15.61
C ALA A 386 15.26 -8.56 14.15
N ILE A 387 14.73 -9.36 13.21
CA ILE A 387 15.01 -9.23 11.77
C ILE A 387 14.62 -7.83 11.28
N PHE A 388 13.43 -7.36 11.62
CA PHE A 388 12.96 -6.01 11.27
C PHE A 388 13.91 -4.94 11.78
N ALA A 389 14.31 -5.00 13.05
CA ALA A 389 15.20 -4.03 13.66
C ALA A 389 16.58 -4.01 12.98
N VAL A 390 17.21 -5.18 12.80
CA VAL A 390 18.54 -5.28 12.18
C VAL A 390 18.53 -4.74 10.75
N VAL A 391 17.58 -5.19 9.91
CA VAL A 391 17.51 -4.75 8.52
C VAL A 391 17.15 -3.26 8.42
N THR A 392 16.28 -2.75 9.30
CA THR A 392 15.97 -1.31 9.37
C THR A 392 17.22 -0.49 9.70
N ILE A 393 18.02 -0.89 10.69
CA ILE A 393 19.27 -0.21 11.02
C ILE A 393 20.22 -0.19 9.82
N ILE A 394 20.39 -1.32 9.13
CA ILE A 394 21.21 -1.42 7.93
C ILE A 394 20.72 -0.45 6.84
N LEU A 395 19.39 -0.36 6.62
CA LEU A 395 18.82 0.56 5.65
C LEU A 395 19.04 2.02 6.06
N LEU A 396 18.88 2.38 7.33
CA LEU A 396 19.11 3.73 7.84
C LEU A 396 20.58 4.16 7.71
N LEU A 397 21.53 3.24 7.94
CA LEU A 397 22.95 3.50 7.74
C LEU A 397 23.30 3.80 6.27
N SER A 398 22.49 3.33 5.32
CA SER A 398 22.71 3.57 3.88
C SER A 398 22.20 4.92 3.37
N VAL A 399 21.50 5.70 4.20
CA VAL A 399 20.97 7.01 3.81
C VAL A 399 22.13 8.01 3.62
N LYS A 400 22.32 8.48 2.38
CA LYS A 400 23.36 9.45 2.00
C LYS A 400 22.77 10.71 1.36
N ASP A 401 21.71 10.56 0.60
CA ASP A 401 21.05 11.58 -0.18
C ASP A 401 19.53 11.36 -0.20
N TYR A 402 18.80 12.25 -0.87
CA TYR A 402 17.34 12.17 -0.96
C TYR A 402 16.84 10.89 -1.61
N ARG A 403 17.53 10.38 -2.65
CA ARG A 403 17.15 9.13 -3.34
C ARG A 403 17.32 7.92 -2.41
N SER A 404 18.48 7.81 -1.77
CA SER A 404 18.73 6.72 -0.80
C SER A 404 17.84 6.81 0.43
N MET A 405 17.43 8.01 0.87
CA MET A 405 16.42 8.21 1.91
C MET A 405 15.07 7.62 1.51
N ALA A 406 14.59 7.90 0.29
CA ALA A 406 13.33 7.35 -0.21
C ALA A 406 13.40 5.84 -0.40
N LEU A 407 14.52 5.32 -0.90
CA LEU A 407 14.76 3.88 -1.04
C LEU A 407 14.84 3.17 0.32
N ALA A 408 15.48 3.78 1.31
CA ALA A 408 15.52 3.23 2.67
C ALA A 408 14.11 3.17 3.27
N ALA A 409 13.30 4.21 3.11
CA ALA A 409 11.92 4.20 3.56
C ALA A 409 11.09 3.11 2.85
N SER A 410 11.19 2.98 1.53
CA SER A 410 10.52 1.93 0.77
C SER A 410 10.97 0.53 1.22
N GLY A 411 12.29 0.33 1.43
CA GLY A 411 12.84 -0.91 1.95
C GLY A 411 12.34 -1.23 3.37
N ILE A 412 12.24 -0.24 4.25
CA ILE A 412 11.70 -0.41 5.61
C ILE A 412 10.23 -0.87 5.54
N PHE A 413 9.42 -0.30 4.64
CA PHE A 413 8.05 -0.77 4.45
C PHE A 413 7.98 -2.20 3.90
N LEU A 414 8.89 -2.59 2.99
CA LEU A 414 8.97 -3.97 2.52
C LEU A 414 9.33 -4.92 3.66
N VAL A 415 10.36 -4.60 4.44
CA VAL A 415 10.78 -5.41 5.58
C VAL A 415 9.67 -5.50 6.63
N TRP A 416 9.03 -4.37 6.96
CA TRP A 416 7.87 -4.35 7.85
C TRP A 416 6.74 -5.25 7.33
N PHE A 417 6.42 -5.18 6.03
CA PHE A 417 5.39 -6.01 5.42
C PHE A 417 5.72 -7.51 5.54
N VAL A 418 6.99 -7.88 5.29
CA VAL A 418 7.46 -9.27 5.32
C VAL A 418 7.53 -9.83 6.74
N THR A 419 7.91 -9.00 7.71
CA THR A 419 8.10 -9.40 9.11
C THR A 419 6.85 -9.24 9.98
N SER A 420 5.81 -8.57 9.45
CA SER A 420 4.56 -8.34 10.18
C SER A 420 3.70 -9.61 10.25
N SER A 421 3.13 -9.87 11.42
CA SER A 421 2.18 -10.99 11.60
C SER A 421 0.83 -10.74 10.93
N TYR A 422 0.45 -9.48 10.74
CA TYR A 422 -0.80 -9.09 10.11
C TYR A 422 -0.54 -8.20 8.90
N VAL A 423 -0.75 -8.75 7.69
CA VAL A 423 -0.52 -8.09 6.42
C VAL A 423 -1.77 -8.11 5.55
N LEU A 424 -1.99 -7.00 4.85
CA LEU A 424 -3.11 -6.80 3.95
C LEU A 424 -2.59 -6.14 2.66
N PRO A 425 -3.24 -6.38 1.50
CA PRO A 425 -2.75 -5.91 0.20
C PRO A 425 -2.40 -4.42 0.14
N TRP A 426 -3.26 -3.59 0.72
CA TRP A 426 -3.09 -2.13 0.72
C TRP A 426 -1.93 -1.63 1.58
N TYR A 427 -1.31 -2.47 2.41
CA TYR A 427 -0.10 -2.10 3.15
C TYR A 427 1.15 -1.95 2.27
N LEU A 428 1.14 -2.52 1.05
CA LEU A 428 2.23 -2.35 0.08
C LEU A 428 2.25 -0.95 -0.56
N VAL A 429 1.15 -0.20 -0.49
CA VAL A 429 0.99 1.08 -1.19
C VAL A 429 2.05 2.10 -0.77
N MET A 430 2.43 2.16 0.51
CA MET A 430 3.45 3.09 1.02
C MET A 430 4.81 2.88 0.35
N GLY A 431 5.30 1.65 0.39
CA GLY A 431 6.58 1.30 -0.21
C GLY A 431 6.56 1.45 -1.73
N LEU A 432 5.47 1.04 -2.38
CA LEU A 432 5.32 1.13 -3.83
C LEU A 432 5.31 2.59 -4.33
N MET A 433 4.63 3.49 -3.62
CA MET A 433 4.60 4.93 -3.95
C MET A 433 5.95 5.61 -3.75
N LEU A 434 6.68 5.25 -2.69
CA LEU A 434 8.01 5.78 -2.45
C LEU A 434 9.03 5.28 -3.48
N THR A 435 8.94 4.03 -3.92
CA THR A 435 9.85 3.50 -4.93
C THR A 435 9.51 3.99 -6.35
N ALA A 436 8.26 4.36 -6.63
CA ALA A 436 7.82 4.78 -7.97
C ALA A 436 8.68 5.91 -8.55
N PHE A 437 9.06 6.90 -7.74
CA PHE A 437 9.85 8.04 -8.19
C PHE A 437 11.37 7.86 -8.07
N THR A 438 11.86 6.73 -7.55
CA THR A 438 13.31 6.47 -7.38
C THR A 438 13.96 5.82 -8.60
N GLY A 439 13.16 5.50 -9.62
CA GLY A 439 13.60 4.82 -10.82
C GLY A 439 13.70 3.30 -10.66
N TRP A 440 14.25 2.63 -11.67
CA TRP A 440 14.41 1.18 -11.64
C TRP A 440 15.54 0.78 -10.67
N ASN A 441 15.25 -0.13 -9.77
CA ASN A 441 16.20 -0.69 -8.80
C ASN A 441 15.59 -1.98 -8.16
N PHE A 442 16.38 -2.72 -7.40
CA PHE A 442 15.92 -3.98 -6.79
C PHE A 442 14.76 -3.79 -5.81
N THR A 443 14.73 -2.71 -5.04
CA THR A 443 13.59 -2.41 -4.15
C THR A 443 12.32 -2.19 -4.95
N THR A 444 12.41 -1.49 -6.10
CA THR A 444 11.29 -1.34 -7.04
C THR A 444 10.82 -2.71 -7.54
N GLY A 445 11.74 -3.56 -8.02
CA GLY A 445 11.40 -4.91 -8.47
C GLY A 445 10.72 -5.76 -7.40
N ALA A 446 11.25 -5.74 -6.17
CA ALA A 446 10.66 -6.46 -5.04
C ALA A 446 9.25 -5.96 -4.68
N MET A 447 9.04 -4.64 -4.68
CA MET A 447 7.73 -4.05 -4.45
C MET A 447 6.72 -4.39 -5.55
N LEU A 448 7.12 -4.37 -6.82
CA LEU A 448 6.28 -4.80 -7.94
C LEU A 448 5.90 -6.27 -7.80
N GLY A 449 6.87 -7.15 -7.51
CA GLY A 449 6.62 -8.58 -7.31
C GLY A 449 5.66 -8.85 -6.14
N ALA A 450 5.88 -8.22 -4.99
CA ALA A 450 4.97 -8.32 -3.84
C ALA A 450 3.57 -7.82 -4.19
N SER A 451 3.46 -6.72 -4.96
CA SER A 451 2.17 -6.18 -5.41
C SER A 451 1.42 -7.13 -6.33
N VAL A 452 2.13 -7.80 -7.25
CA VAL A 452 1.54 -8.85 -8.12
C VAL A 452 0.99 -9.98 -7.26
N ILE A 453 1.78 -10.53 -6.34
CA ILE A 453 1.35 -11.64 -5.45
C ILE A 453 0.10 -11.23 -4.66
N PHE A 454 0.12 -10.07 -4.03
CA PHE A 454 -0.98 -9.62 -3.17
C PHE A 454 -2.20 -9.10 -3.93
N SER A 455 -2.12 -8.90 -5.25
CA SER A 455 -3.31 -8.68 -6.10
C SER A 455 -4.27 -9.88 -6.08
N PHE A 456 -3.76 -11.07 -5.76
CA PHE A 456 -4.55 -12.30 -5.64
C PHE A 456 -5.08 -12.57 -4.22
N TYR A 457 -4.86 -11.66 -3.29
CA TYR A 457 -5.35 -11.80 -1.92
C TYR A 457 -6.87 -11.84 -1.88
N ARG A 458 -7.44 -12.79 -1.12
CA ARG A 458 -8.88 -13.03 -1.01
C ARG A 458 -9.61 -13.32 -2.34
N ILE A 459 -8.93 -13.85 -3.32
CA ILE A 459 -9.65 -14.67 -4.30
C ILE A 459 -10.20 -15.83 -3.50
N PRO A 460 -11.51 -16.15 -3.57
CA PRO A 460 -12.10 -17.20 -2.75
C PRO A 460 -11.29 -18.47 -2.87
N GLU A 461 -10.89 -19.00 -1.71
CA GLU A 461 -10.27 -20.30 -1.64
C GLU A 461 -11.30 -21.36 -2.06
N PRO A 462 -10.92 -22.40 -2.79
CA PRO A 462 -11.83 -23.48 -3.13
C PRO A 462 -12.51 -24.06 -1.88
N PRO A 463 -13.78 -24.47 -1.95
CA PRO A 463 -14.46 -25.12 -0.84
C PRO A 463 -13.63 -26.29 -0.32
N GLY A 464 -13.30 -26.30 0.96
CA GLY A 464 -12.50 -27.37 1.60
C GLY A 464 -11.13 -26.94 2.13
N HIS A 465 -10.65 -25.74 1.86
CA HIS A 465 -9.45 -25.23 2.53
C HIS A 465 -9.80 -24.74 3.95
N ALA A 466 -9.06 -25.24 4.93
CA ALA A 466 -9.29 -24.92 6.33
C ALA A 466 -9.17 -23.42 6.57
N VAL A 467 -10.27 -22.77 6.95
CA VAL A 467 -10.31 -21.39 7.40
C VAL A 467 -9.34 -21.29 8.59
N GLY A 468 -8.22 -20.59 8.43
CA GLY A 468 -7.25 -20.32 9.50
C GLY A 468 -5.83 -20.89 9.32
N GLY A 469 -5.56 -21.67 8.27
CA GLY A 469 -4.19 -22.09 7.91
C GLY A 469 -3.37 -20.99 7.23
N PRO A 470 -2.02 -21.15 7.14
CA PRO A 470 -1.19 -20.23 6.34
C PRO A 470 -1.45 -20.39 4.85
N ASN A 471 -1.55 -19.27 4.13
CA ASN A 471 -1.65 -19.28 2.67
C ASN A 471 -0.26 -19.44 2.06
N VAL A 472 0.13 -20.68 1.79
CA VAL A 472 1.46 -21.04 1.28
C VAL A 472 1.73 -20.42 -0.09
N TRP A 473 0.71 -20.35 -0.96
CA TRP A 473 0.80 -19.77 -2.30
C TRP A 473 1.18 -18.28 -2.32
N MET A 474 0.91 -17.55 -1.26
CA MET A 474 1.30 -16.16 -1.12
C MET A 474 2.60 -16.01 -0.30
N SER A 475 2.71 -16.76 0.78
CA SER A 475 3.85 -16.63 1.70
C SER A 475 5.17 -17.11 1.07
N VAL A 476 5.17 -18.21 0.30
CA VAL A 476 6.39 -18.75 -0.30
C VAL A 476 6.97 -17.85 -1.39
N PRO A 477 6.21 -17.37 -2.40
CA PRO A 477 6.74 -16.40 -3.35
C PRO A 477 7.23 -15.10 -2.70
N LEU A 478 6.56 -14.65 -1.64
CA LEU A 478 7.00 -13.47 -0.89
C LEU A 478 8.35 -13.72 -0.19
N ILE A 479 8.56 -14.91 0.38
CA ILE A 479 9.86 -15.31 0.95
C ILE A 479 10.94 -15.27 -0.13
N LEU A 480 10.69 -15.87 -1.30
CA LEU A 480 11.65 -15.91 -2.40
C LEU A 480 12.03 -14.49 -2.87
N ILE A 481 11.05 -13.62 -3.10
CA ILE A 481 11.32 -12.22 -3.47
C ILE A 481 12.14 -11.51 -2.40
N SER A 482 11.83 -11.73 -1.13
CA SER A 482 12.53 -11.09 0.00
C SER A 482 13.96 -11.57 0.11
N LEU A 483 14.21 -12.87 -0.07
CA LEU A 483 15.56 -13.44 -0.08
C LEU A 483 16.39 -12.92 -1.25
N VAL A 484 15.82 -12.90 -2.46
CA VAL A 484 16.48 -12.32 -3.64
C VAL A 484 16.82 -10.86 -3.39
N TRP A 485 15.88 -10.08 -2.86
CA TRP A 485 16.12 -8.67 -2.52
C TRP A 485 17.25 -8.50 -1.50
N LEU A 486 17.26 -9.29 -0.42
CA LEU A 486 18.31 -9.26 0.61
C LEU A 486 19.69 -9.62 0.05
N VAL A 487 19.77 -10.66 -0.81
CA VAL A 487 21.03 -11.07 -1.43
C VAL A 487 21.60 -9.97 -2.32
N PHE A 488 20.78 -9.35 -3.18
CA PHE A 488 21.23 -8.28 -4.05
C PHE A 488 21.60 -6.99 -3.29
N GLU A 489 20.81 -6.59 -2.30
CA GLU A 489 21.16 -5.44 -1.46
C GLU A 489 22.42 -5.70 -0.62
N GLY A 490 22.60 -6.93 -0.14
CA GLY A 490 23.80 -7.37 0.56
C GLY A 490 25.04 -7.38 -0.34
N ALA A 491 24.94 -7.96 -1.52
CA ALA A 491 26.03 -8.00 -2.52
C ALA A 491 26.47 -6.58 -2.91
N LYS A 492 25.51 -5.70 -3.25
CA LYS A 492 25.78 -4.29 -3.57
C LYS A 492 26.53 -3.56 -2.45
N ARG A 493 26.17 -3.80 -1.19
CA ARG A 493 26.82 -3.19 -0.02
C ARG A 493 28.22 -3.73 0.19
N LEU A 494 28.41 -5.04 0.02
CA LEU A 494 29.72 -5.68 0.12
C LEU A 494 30.67 -5.15 -0.95
N THR A 495 30.20 -4.99 -2.19
CA THR A 495 30.98 -4.40 -3.28
C THR A 495 31.36 -2.96 -2.97
N ALA A 496 30.42 -2.13 -2.50
CA ALA A 496 30.70 -0.75 -2.12
C ALA A 496 31.70 -0.64 -0.95
N TRP A 497 31.62 -1.56 0.03
CA TRP A 497 32.56 -1.62 1.14
C TRP A 497 33.99 -2.04 0.70
N ARG A 498 34.07 -3.04 -0.21
CA ARG A 498 35.36 -3.46 -0.79
C ARG A 498 36.02 -2.33 -1.61
N ALA A 499 35.24 -1.62 -2.43
CA ALA A 499 35.69 -0.48 -3.22
C ALA A 499 36.23 0.64 -2.32
N ALA A 500 35.51 0.99 -1.25
CA ALA A 500 35.96 2.00 -0.29
C ALA A 500 37.28 1.63 0.41
N ARG A 501 37.52 0.34 0.69
CA ARG A 501 38.78 -0.15 1.22
C ARG A 501 39.94 -0.15 0.21
N ALA A 502 39.63 -0.36 -1.07
CA ALA A 502 40.60 -0.35 -2.16
C ALA A 502 40.93 1.05 -2.69
N GLY A 503 40.29 2.11 -2.14
CA GLY A 503 40.49 3.49 -2.63
C GLY A 503 39.86 3.77 -4.00
N VAL A 504 39.00 2.83 -4.50
CA VAL A 504 38.31 2.92 -5.79
C VAL A 504 36.90 3.48 -5.56
N THR A 505 36.36 4.26 -6.50
CA THR A 505 35.00 4.76 -6.37
C THR A 505 33.99 3.61 -6.48
N ALA A 506 32.88 3.69 -5.74
CA ALA A 506 31.85 2.65 -5.75
C ALA A 506 31.19 2.49 -7.15
N ALA A 507 31.31 3.49 -8.03
CA ALA A 507 30.83 3.44 -9.40
C ALA A 507 31.73 2.53 -10.27
N GLU A 508 33.04 2.68 -10.21
CA GLU A 508 34.00 1.84 -10.92
C GLU A 508 33.93 0.37 -10.50
N ALA A 509 33.69 0.10 -9.21
CA ALA A 509 33.56 -1.26 -8.71
C ALA A 509 32.24 -1.94 -9.10
N LEU A 510 31.15 -1.18 -9.35
CA LEU A 510 29.85 -1.69 -9.82
C LEU A 510 29.88 -1.97 -11.33
N ASP A 511 30.58 -1.19 -12.13
CA ASP A 511 30.75 -1.43 -13.57
C ASP A 511 31.56 -2.72 -13.85
N VAL A 512 32.48 -3.08 -12.96
CA VAL A 512 33.26 -4.35 -13.06
C VAL A 512 32.44 -5.57 -12.59
N ALA A 513 31.47 -5.38 -11.67
CA ALA A 513 30.72 -6.49 -11.05
C ALA A 513 29.40 -6.84 -11.79
N LEU A 514 28.90 -5.97 -12.64
CA LEU A 514 27.68 -6.16 -13.42
C LEU A 514 27.95 -5.72 -14.86
N PRO A 515 28.33 -6.65 -15.78
CA PRO A 515 28.47 -6.28 -17.18
C PRO A 515 27.12 -5.83 -17.73
N GLY A 516 27.13 -4.58 -18.20
CA GLY A 516 26.26 -3.85 -19.08
C GLY A 516 24.76 -4.20 -19.21
N ASP A 517 23.95 -3.21 -18.92
CA ASP A 517 22.56 -3.08 -19.43
C ASP A 517 22.50 -2.85 -20.97
#